data_cbf11ff8943adf34ee436f5f24587248
#
_entry.id   cbf11ff8943adf34ee436f5f24587248
#
_cell.length_a   1.000
_cell.length_b   1.000
_cell.length_c   1.000
_cell.angle_alpha   90.00
_cell.angle_beta   90.00
_cell.angle_gamma   90.00
#
_symmetry.space_group_name_H-M   'P 1'
#
loop_
_entity.id
_entity.type
_entity.pdbx_description
1 polymer ?
#
loop_
_entity_poly.entity_id
_entity_poly.type
_entity_poly.pdbx_seq_one_letter_code
_entity_poly.pdbx_strand_id
1 'polypeptide(L)'
;MKNKQPIAPPNAPSNAASKAPPNVPPNAPPNAPLNAAPIALPLARYSAWRRAGDLVFLSGVIAVDPATATIVKGYADIPGDARRLLGETGEFSTDILEGPILAQSWYVLDRIRSTVQAAGGRMDDVFKLVQYFRNLDHFPYYSRVRKLFFSGEPPASTVVEVSAMLPTAEILIEVEATAYIPLSR
;
A
#
# COMPACT_ATOMS: atom_id res chain seq x y z
N MET A 1 29.88 58.01 -39.85
CA MET A 1 28.68 57.41 -39.23
C MET A 1 28.90 55.91 -39.22
N LYS A 2 29.19 55.29 -38.04
CA LYS A 2 29.49 53.89 -37.90
C LYS A 2 28.21 53.17 -37.48
N ASN A 3 27.73 52.27 -38.34
CA ASN A 3 26.55 51.48 -38.14
C ASN A 3 26.84 50.43 -37.06
N LYS A 4 26.16 50.49 -35.89
CA LYS A 4 26.16 49.43 -34.86
C LYS A 4 25.05 48.44 -35.15
N GLN A 5 25.39 47.19 -35.46
CA GLN A 5 24.44 46.06 -35.47
C GLN A 5 24.04 45.66 -34.04
N PRO A 6 22.81 45.26 -33.81
CA PRO A 6 22.37 44.78 -32.50
C PRO A 6 22.88 43.36 -32.23
N ILE A 7 23.38 43.15 -31.00
CA ILE A 7 23.84 41.86 -30.48
C ILE A 7 22.62 41.01 -30.12
N ALA A 8 22.54 39.80 -30.68
CA ALA A 8 21.52 38.82 -30.33
C ALA A 8 21.73 38.30 -28.89
N PRO A 9 20.64 38.02 -28.12
CA PRO A 9 20.75 37.49 -26.78
C PRO A 9 21.24 36.02 -26.81
N PRO A 10 21.94 35.56 -25.73
CA PRO A 10 22.44 34.20 -25.67
C PRO A 10 21.28 33.18 -25.56
N ASN A 11 21.45 32.05 -26.26
CA ASN A 11 20.52 30.92 -26.32
C ASN A 11 20.06 30.46 -24.92
N ALA A 12 18.76 30.43 -24.73
CA ALA A 12 18.12 29.71 -23.61
C ALA A 12 18.40 28.20 -23.70
N PRO A 13 18.65 27.51 -22.58
CA PRO A 13 18.81 26.06 -22.62
C PRO A 13 17.53 25.40 -23.09
N SER A 14 17.64 24.53 -24.10
CA SER A 14 16.55 23.72 -24.59
C SER A 14 16.08 22.79 -23.47
N ASN A 15 14.85 22.99 -23.00
CA ASN A 15 14.12 22.04 -22.16
C ASN A 15 13.86 20.76 -22.97
N ALA A 16 14.83 19.86 -23.00
CA ALA A 16 14.60 18.48 -23.41
C ALA A 16 13.74 17.83 -22.32
N ALA A 17 12.43 17.86 -22.49
CA ALA A 17 11.53 17.05 -21.72
C ALA A 17 11.93 15.58 -21.89
N SER A 18 12.58 15.00 -20.89
CA SER A 18 12.86 13.58 -20.81
C SER A 18 11.52 12.86 -20.87
N LYS A 19 11.21 12.21 -22.00
CA LYS A 19 10.06 11.32 -22.11
C LYS A 19 10.28 10.18 -21.12
N ALA A 20 9.40 10.08 -20.11
CA ALA A 20 9.34 8.92 -19.23
C ALA A 20 9.21 7.64 -20.06
N PRO A 21 9.84 6.52 -19.68
CA PRO A 21 9.70 5.25 -20.36
C PRO A 21 8.23 4.81 -20.35
N PRO A 22 7.76 4.08 -21.39
CA PRO A 22 6.33 3.86 -21.70
C PRO A 22 5.53 3.01 -20.69
N ASN A 23 6.09 2.59 -19.58
CA ASN A 23 5.44 1.73 -18.59
C ASN A 23 5.44 2.30 -17.15
N VAL A 24 5.71 3.59 -16.96
CA VAL A 24 5.60 4.20 -15.64
C VAL A 24 4.20 4.82 -15.51
N PRO A 25 3.39 4.42 -14.54
CA PRO A 25 2.09 5.03 -14.32
C PRO A 25 2.26 6.54 -14.03
N PRO A 26 1.35 7.42 -14.49
CA PRO A 26 1.49 8.87 -14.44
C PRO A 26 1.67 9.47 -13.03
N ASN A 27 1.43 8.69 -11.99
CA ASN A 27 1.59 9.07 -10.58
C ASN A 27 2.71 8.30 -9.86
N ALA A 28 3.58 7.58 -10.58
CA ALA A 28 4.72 6.94 -9.93
C ALA A 28 5.66 8.01 -9.38
N PRO A 29 6.15 7.86 -8.14
CA PRO A 29 7.15 8.78 -7.60
C PRO A 29 8.42 8.73 -8.46
N PRO A 30 9.16 9.85 -8.59
CA PRO A 30 10.28 9.99 -9.53
C PRO A 30 11.44 9.00 -9.33
N ASN A 31 11.43 8.23 -8.24
CA ASN A 31 12.46 7.25 -7.89
C ASN A 31 11.90 5.81 -7.78
N ALA A 32 10.76 5.50 -8.38
CA ALA A 32 10.27 4.11 -8.41
C ALA A 32 11.23 3.25 -9.24
N PRO A 33 11.59 2.03 -8.79
CA PRO A 33 12.43 1.11 -9.58
C PRO A 33 11.71 0.76 -10.89
N LEU A 34 12.45 0.82 -12.01
CA LEU A 34 11.94 0.65 -13.37
C LEU A 34 11.25 -0.72 -13.64
N ASN A 35 11.45 -1.70 -12.74
CA ASN A 35 10.90 -3.06 -12.84
C ASN A 35 9.90 -3.39 -11.73
N ALA A 36 9.36 -2.39 -11.02
CA ALA A 36 8.33 -2.64 -10.02
C ALA A 36 7.04 -3.15 -10.69
N ALA A 37 6.45 -4.20 -10.13
CA ALA A 37 5.12 -4.64 -10.55
C ALA A 37 4.13 -3.47 -10.45
N PRO A 38 3.18 -3.33 -11.38
CA PRO A 38 2.23 -2.22 -11.35
C PRO A 38 1.43 -2.26 -10.04
N ILE A 39 1.59 -1.20 -9.23
CA ILE A 39 0.76 -1.00 -8.04
C ILE A 39 -0.59 -0.50 -8.53
N ALA A 40 -1.69 -1.11 -8.05
CA ALA A 40 -3.00 -0.56 -8.30
C ALA A 40 -3.09 0.88 -7.76
N LEU A 41 -3.69 1.77 -8.54
CA LEU A 41 -3.85 3.17 -8.17
C LEU A 41 -4.62 3.29 -6.85
N PRO A 42 -4.32 4.30 -6.02
CA PRO A 42 -5.11 4.61 -4.85
C PRO A 42 -6.58 4.92 -5.20
N LEU A 43 -7.48 4.65 -4.26
CA LEU A 43 -8.93 4.89 -4.40
C LEU A 43 -9.28 6.39 -4.52
N ALA A 44 -8.34 7.29 -4.19
CA ALA A 44 -8.51 8.73 -4.27
C ALA A 44 -7.20 9.41 -4.71
N ARG A 45 -7.20 10.74 -4.79
CA ARG A 45 -6.02 11.52 -5.22
C ARG A 45 -4.97 11.62 -4.10
N TYR A 46 -4.24 10.51 -3.84
CA TYR A 46 -3.08 10.48 -2.96
C TYR A 46 -2.03 9.50 -3.49
N SER A 47 -0.82 9.50 -2.94
CA SER A 47 0.23 8.54 -3.29
C SER A 47 0.08 7.29 -2.44
N ALA A 48 0.24 6.10 -3.03
CA ALA A 48 0.25 4.84 -2.27
C ALA A 48 1.39 4.81 -1.24
N TRP A 49 2.49 5.47 -1.53
CA TRP A 49 3.62 5.65 -0.63
C TRP A 49 4.45 6.90 -1.00
N ARG A 50 5.23 7.39 -0.04
CA ARG A 50 6.21 8.47 -0.23
C ARG A 50 7.50 8.10 0.48
N ARG A 51 8.62 8.53 -0.10
CA ARG A 51 9.97 8.30 0.45
C ARG A 51 10.56 9.59 1.00
N ALA A 52 11.25 9.48 2.15
CA ALA A 52 12.08 10.52 2.74
C ALA A 52 13.40 9.90 3.21
N GLY A 53 14.46 10.05 2.41
CA GLY A 53 15.70 9.29 2.59
C GLY A 53 15.44 7.80 2.48
N ASP A 54 15.86 7.04 3.48
CA ASP A 54 15.67 5.59 3.57
C ASP A 54 14.29 5.19 4.13
N LEU A 55 13.52 6.15 4.62
CA LEU A 55 12.17 5.89 5.13
C LEU A 55 11.14 5.93 4.01
N VAL A 56 10.27 4.94 3.98
CA VAL A 56 9.12 4.82 3.09
C VAL A 56 7.84 4.80 3.91
N PHE A 57 7.01 5.81 3.71
CA PHE A 57 5.72 5.97 4.37
C PHE A 57 4.63 5.48 3.42
N LEU A 58 3.87 4.49 3.83
CA LEU A 58 2.71 4.01 3.10
C LEU A 58 1.45 4.72 3.59
N SER A 59 0.56 5.06 2.67
CA SER A 59 -0.79 5.51 3.03
C SER A 59 -1.59 4.39 3.67
N GLY A 60 -2.63 4.75 4.41
CA GLY A 60 -3.58 3.80 4.98
C GLY A 60 -4.16 2.88 3.90
N VAL A 61 -4.16 1.59 4.16
CA VAL A 61 -4.68 0.54 3.27
C VAL A 61 -5.94 -0.02 3.88
N ILE A 62 -7.03 0.05 3.13
CA ILE A 62 -8.31 -0.58 3.43
C ILE A 62 -8.54 -1.77 2.49
N ALA A 63 -9.48 -2.65 2.86
CA ALA A 63 -9.78 -3.85 2.09
C ALA A 63 -10.76 -3.59 0.93
N VAL A 64 -10.31 -2.75 -0.02
CA VAL A 64 -11.02 -2.44 -1.26
C VAL A 64 -10.10 -2.68 -2.44
N ASP A 65 -10.58 -3.42 -3.43
CA ASP A 65 -9.88 -3.56 -4.70
C ASP A 65 -9.99 -2.25 -5.49
N PRO A 66 -8.90 -1.53 -5.73
CA PRO A 66 -8.95 -0.23 -6.38
C PRO A 66 -9.28 -0.31 -7.87
N ALA A 67 -9.14 -1.48 -8.52
CA ALA A 67 -9.49 -1.65 -9.93
C ALA A 67 -11.01 -1.76 -10.15
N THR A 68 -11.71 -2.37 -9.20
CA THR A 68 -13.15 -2.66 -9.29
C THR A 68 -13.99 -1.86 -8.28
N ALA A 69 -13.34 -1.17 -7.33
CA ALA A 69 -13.97 -0.54 -6.16
C ALA A 69 -14.79 -1.53 -5.30
N THR A 70 -14.43 -2.82 -5.33
CA THR A 70 -15.12 -3.88 -4.59
C THR A 70 -14.51 -4.05 -3.21
N ILE A 71 -15.36 -4.05 -2.18
CA ILE A 71 -14.95 -4.32 -0.80
C ILE A 71 -14.79 -5.82 -0.61
N VAL A 72 -13.69 -6.22 0.04
CA VAL A 72 -13.48 -7.59 0.49
C VAL A 72 -14.41 -7.89 1.66
N LYS A 73 -15.38 -8.79 1.47
CA LYS A 73 -16.43 -9.10 2.45
C LYS A 73 -16.22 -10.43 3.18
N GLY A 74 -15.34 -11.27 2.67
CA GLY A 74 -15.08 -12.57 3.26
C GLY A 74 -14.13 -13.43 2.44
N TYR A 75 -14.09 -14.71 2.77
CA TYR A 75 -13.16 -15.64 2.15
C TYR A 75 -13.31 -15.74 0.62
N ALA A 76 -14.53 -15.63 0.08
CA ALA A 76 -14.76 -15.72 -1.36
C ALA A 76 -14.00 -14.66 -2.18
N ASP A 77 -13.62 -13.53 -1.55
CA ASP A 77 -12.98 -12.39 -2.21
C ASP A 77 -11.45 -12.43 -2.16
N ILE A 78 -10.86 -13.49 -1.60
CA ILE A 78 -9.41 -13.69 -1.51
C ILE A 78 -8.98 -15.00 -2.15
N PRO A 79 -7.68 -15.16 -2.53
CA PRO A 79 -7.19 -16.38 -3.16
C PRO A 79 -7.38 -17.64 -2.30
N GLY A 80 -7.61 -18.79 -2.95
CA GLY A 80 -7.90 -20.04 -2.28
C GLY A 80 -6.80 -20.61 -1.39
N ASP A 81 -5.53 -20.31 -1.67
CA ASP A 81 -4.39 -20.61 -0.80
C ASP A 81 -4.41 -19.75 0.47
N ALA A 82 -4.74 -18.46 0.34
CA ALA A 82 -4.92 -17.58 1.49
C ALA A 82 -6.08 -18.06 2.38
N ARG A 83 -7.22 -18.45 1.80
CA ARG A 83 -8.37 -18.99 2.54
C ARG A 83 -7.98 -20.19 3.43
N ARG A 84 -7.25 -21.14 2.85
CA ARG A 84 -6.74 -22.30 3.60
C ARG A 84 -5.81 -21.92 4.74
N LEU A 85 -4.91 -20.97 4.52
CA LEU A 85 -4.00 -20.46 5.55
C LEU A 85 -4.73 -19.74 6.69
N LEU A 86 -5.84 -19.09 6.39
CA LEU A 86 -6.67 -18.38 7.35
C LEU A 86 -7.64 -19.29 8.10
N GLY A 87 -7.80 -20.55 7.67
CA GLY A 87 -8.63 -21.54 8.34
C GLY A 87 -10.10 -21.48 7.92
N GLU A 88 -10.39 -21.18 6.63
CA GLU A 88 -11.74 -21.35 6.09
C GLU A 88 -12.22 -22.77 6.36
N THR A 89 -13.37 -22.92 7.02
CA THR A 89 -13.90 -24.21 7.47
C THR A 89 -14.88 -24.82 6.46
N GLY A 90 -15.50 -24.02 5.61
CA GLY A 90 -16.64 -24.37 4.79
C GLY A 90 -17.96 -24.39 5.55
N GLU A 91 -17.94 -24.12 6.86
CA GLU A 91 -19.14 -24.04 7.71
C GLU A 91 -19.62 -22.59 7.77
N PHE A 92 -20.80 -22.34 7.24
CA PHE A 92 -21.37 -21.00 7.14
C PHE A 92 -21.43 -20.28 8.49
N SER A 93 -21.80 -20.95 9.56
CA SER A 93 -21.93 -20.34 10.90
C SER A 93 -20.61 -19.81 11.46
N THR A 94 -19.50 -20.44 11.13
CA THR A 94 -18.15 -20.03 11.54
C THR A 94 -17.58 -18.98 10.57
N ASP A 95 -17.66 -19.29 9.29
CA ASP A 95 -16.99 -18.48 8.24
C ASP A 95 -17.64 -17.10 8.07
N ILE A 96 -18.95 -16.95 8.36
CA ILE A 96 -19.62 -15.66 8.30
C ILE A 96 -19.20 -14.72 9.45
N LEU A 97 -18.77 -15.27 10.58
CA LEU A 97 -18.34 -14.48 11.74
C LEU A 97 -16.87 -14.05 11.62
N GLU A 98 -15.99 -14.97 11.26
CA GLU A 98 -14.54 -14.74 11.23
C GLU A 98 -14.04 -14.31 9.84
N GLY A 99 -14.67 -14.81 8.79
CA GLY A 99 -14.23 -14.60 7.41
C GLY A 99 -14.06 -13.13 7.00
N PRO A 100 -14.98 -12.23 7.33
CA PRO A 100 -14.83 -10.83 6.95
C PRO A 100 -13.57 -10.18 7.50
N ILE A 101 -13.31 -10.30 8.79
CA ILE A 101 -12.12 -9.66 9.38
C ILE A 101 -10.82 -10.38 9.00
N LEU A 102 -10.83 -11.70 8.87
CA LEU A 102 -9.66 -12.47 8.44
C LEU A 102 -9.29 -12.14 6.99
N ALA A 103 -10.27 -12.09 6.09
CA ALA A 103 -10.07 -11.75 4.69
C ALA A 103 -9.60 -10.31 4.51
N GLN A 104 -10.22 -9.34 5.20
CA GLN A 104 -9.79 -7.95 5.17
C GLN A 104 -8.38 -7.77 5.73
N SER A 105 -8.05 -8.43 6.85
CA SER A 105 -6.71 -8.41 7.44
C SER A 105 -5.65 -8.96 6.49
N TRP A 106 -5.94 -10.08 5.84
CA TRP A 106 -5.03 -10.64 4.83
C TRP A 106 -4.84 -9.69 3.65
N TYR A 107 -5.95 -9.17 3.11
CA TYR A 107 -5.91 -8.28 1.96
C TYR A 107 -5.07 -7.02 2.22
N VAL A 108 -5.29 -6.33 3.35
CA VAL A 108 -4.53 -5.10 3.66
C VAL A 108 -3.05 -5.38 3.84
N LEU A 109 -2.66 -6.49 4.49
CA LEU A 109 -1.25 -6.86 4.67
C LEU A 109 -0.59 -7.30 3.36
N ASP A 110 -1.33 -8.00 2.48
CA ASP A 110 -0.87 -8.36 1.14
C ASP A 110 -0.65 -7.13 0.25
N ARG A 111 -1.54 -6.15 0.35
CA ARG A 111 -1.39 -4.85 -0.33
C ARG A 111 -0.20 -4.06 0.20
N ILE A 112 0.03 -4.04 1.52
CA ILE A 112 1.23 -3.44 2.12
C ILE A 112 2.48 -4.14 1.59
N ARG A 113 2.52 -5.48 1.58
CA ARG A 113 3.63 -6.27 1.02
C ARG A 113 3.94 -5.86 -0.42
N SER A 114 2.91 -5.82 -1.28
CA SER A 114 3.04 -5.43 -2.68
C SER A 114 3.54 -4.01 -2.86
N THR A 115 3.08 -3.06 -2.01
CA THR A 115 3.50 -1.66 -2.05
C THR A 115 4.97 -1.50 -1.60
N VAL A 116 5.39 -2.21 -0.55
CA VAL A 116 6.78 -2.22 -0.08
C VAL A 116 7.71 -2.81 -1.14
N GLN A 117 7.31 -3.91 -1.80
CA GLN A 117 8.06 -4.51 -2.90
C GLN A 117 8.22 -3.54 -4.07
N ALA A 118 7.16 -2.82 -4.42
CA ALA A 118 7.23 -1.79 -5.45
C ALA A 118 8.11 -0.59 -5.07
N ALA A 119 8.27 -0.32 -3.77
CA ALA A 119 9.20 0.68 -3.26
C ALA A 119 10.67 0.16 -3.18
N GLY A 120 10.92 -1.11 -3.58
CA GLY A 120 12.25 -1.74 -3.60
C GLY A 120 12.64 -2.45 -2.31
N GLY A 121 11.67 -2.70 -1.42
CA GLY A 121 11.86 -3.37 -0.14
C GLY A 121 11.23 -4.76 -0.06
N ARG A 122 11.17 -5.30 1.15
CA ARG A 122 10.52 -6.57 1.51
C ARG A 122 9.63 -6.33 2.73
N MET A 123 8.73 -7.26 3.03
CA MET A 123 7.84 -7.15 4.18
C MET A 123 8.60 -6.98 5.51
N ASP A 124 9.78 -7.61 5.64
CA ASP A 124 10.64 -7.48 6.81
C ASP A 124 11.28 -6.08 6.98
N ASP A 125 11.24 -5.24 5.95
CA ASP A 125 11.70 -3.85 6.04
C ASP A 125 10.64 -2.93 6.70
N VAL A 126 9.41 -3.42 6.89
CA VAL A 126 8.36 -2.72 7.63
C VAL A 126 8.69 -2.78 9.12
N PHE A 127 8.95 -1.65 9.72
CA PHE A 127 9.32 -1.56 11.14
C PHE A 127 8.26 -0.90 12.03
N LYS A 128 7.21 -0.30 11.42
CA LYS A 128 6.09 0.32 12.15
C LYS A 128 4.77 0.05 11.44
N LEU A 129 3.76 -0.30 12.23
CA LEU A 129 2.36 -0.39 11.81
C LEU A 129 1.48 0.47 12.73
N VAL A 130 0.50 1.16 12.14
CA VAL A 130 -0.64 1.74 12.85
C VAL A 130 -1.89 1.07 12.32
N GLN A 131 -2.69 0.50 13.20
CA GLN A 131 -3.88 -0.25 12.86
C GLN A 131 -5.11 0.44 13.46
N TYR A 132 -6.06 0.75 12.59
CA TYR A 132 -7.35 1.32 12.95
C TYR A 132 -8.42 0.25 12.79
N PHE A 133 -9.23 0.03 13.83
CA PHE A 133 -10.30 -0.95 13.85
C PHE A 133 -11.64 -0.29 14.06
N ARG A 134 -12.67 -0.84 13.44
CA ARG A 134 -14.06 -0.48 13.76
C ARG A 134 -14.53 -1.08 15.10
N ASN A 135 -13.92 -2.20 15.51
CA ASN A 135 -14.13 -2.86 16.79
C ASN A 135 -12.86 -3.58 17.17
N LEU A 136 -12.34 -3.33 18.37
CA LEU A 136 -11.12 -3.97 18.90
C LEU A 136 -11.27 -5.47 19.15
N ASP A 137 -12.50 -6.01 19.22
CA ASP A 137 -12.73 -7.46 19.26
C ASP A 137 -12.19 -8.17 18.02
N HIS A 138 -11.94 -7.44 16.93
CA HIS A 138 -11.31 -7.94 15.71
C HIS A 138 -9.78 -8.11 15.82
N PHE A 139 -9.15 -7.48 16.79
CA PHE A 139 -7.68 -7.50 16.92
C PHE A 139 -7.08 -8.92 17.06
N PRO A 140 -7.65 -9.87 17.82
CA PRO A 140 -7.13 -11.24 17.90
C PRO A 140 -7.07 -11.94 16.53
N TYR A 141 -8.07 -11.74 15.68
CA TYR A 141 -8.11 -12.28 14.32
C TYR A 141 -7.02 -11.67 13.43
N TYR A 142 -6.92 -10.35 13.41
CA TYR A 142 -5.84 -9.66 12.72
C TYR A 142 -4.45 -10.10 13.21
N SER A 143 -4.26 -10.28 14.50
CA SER A 143 -2.99 -10.72 15.08
C SER A 143 -2.57 -12.11 14.58
N ARG A 144 -3.53 -13.03 14.37
CA ARG A 144 -3.26 -14.32 13.75
C ARG A 144 -2.76 -14.14 12.29
N VAL A 145 -3.45 -13.32 11.52
CA VAL A 145 -3.09 -13.04 10.11
C VAL A 145 -1.72 -12.36 10.02
N ARG A 146 -1.45 -11.37 10.88
CA ARG A 146 -0.18 -10.63 10.90
C ARG A 146 1.03 -11.56 11.04
N LYS A 147 0.93 -12.62 11.83
CA LYS A 147 2.01 -13.61 12.01
C LYS A 147 2.39 -14.34 10.72
N LEU A 148 1.49 -14.40 9.74
CA LEU A 148 1.79 -15.01 8.43
C LEU A 148 2.68 -14.11 7.55
N PHE A 149 2.73 -12.82 7.83
CA PHE A 149 3.47 -11.82 7.06
C PHE A 149 4.80 -11.43 7.69
N PHE A 150 4.97 -11.61 9.00
CA PHE A 150 6.15 -11.25 9.76
C PHE A 150 6.68 -12.47 10.49
N SER A 151 7.71 -13.11 9.94
CA SER A 151 8.35 -14.31 10.51
C SER A 151 9.52 -13.98 11.44
N GLY A 152 10.09 -12.78 11.29
CA GLY A 152 11.22 -12.27 12.08
C GLY A 152 10.77 -11.39 13.25
N GLU A 153 11.55 -10.35 13.53
CA GLU A 153 11.20 -9.34 14.53
C GLU A 153 9.93 -8.59 14.10
N PRO A 154 8.88 -8.55 14.95
CA PRO A 154 7.64 -7.88 14.60
C PRO A 154 7.83 -6.36 14.59
N PRO A 155 7.13 -5.63 13.69
CA PRO A 155 7.18 -4.17 13.66
C PRO A 155 6.59 -3.57 14.93
N ALA A 156 7.09 -2.37 15.30
CA ALA A 156 6.45 -1.55 16.33
C ALA A 156 4.99 -1.31 15.94
N SER A 157 4.07 -1.40 16.91
CA SER A 157 2.64 -1.46 16.65
C SER A 157 1.86 -0.45 17.48
N THR A 158 0.90 0.23 16.84
CA THR A 158 -0.11 1.06 17.52
C THR A 158 -1.48 0.58 17.06
N VAL A 159 -2.39 0.34 18.00
CA VAL A 159 -3.74 -0.14 17.73
C VAL A 159 -4.75 0.87 18.25
N VAL A 160 -5.72 1.24 17.42
CA VAL A 160 -6.73 2.26 17.72
C VAL A 160 -8.11 1.78 17.28
N GLU A 161 -9.11 1.99 18.12
CA GLU A 161 -10.51 1.91 17.69
C GLU A 161 -10.97 3.27 17.18
N VAL A 162 -11.73 3.28 16.09
CA VAL A 162 -12.26 4.49 15.45
C VAL A 162 -13.77 4.41 15.29
N SER A 163 -14.45 5.55 15.42
CA SER A 163 -15.91 5.63 15.34
C SER A 163 -16.47 5.35 13.95
N ALA A 164 -15.68 5.61 12.88
CA ALA A 164 -16.08 5.40 11.49
C ALA A 164 -14.86 5.12 10.61
N MET A 165 -15.10 4.46 9.48
CA MET A 165 -14.13 4.27 8.40
C MET A 165 -14.77 4.62 7.05
N LEU A 166 -13.94 5.11 6.13
CA LEU A 166 -14.33 5.32 4.74
C LEU A 166 -14.07 4.05 3.92
N PRO A 167 -14.83 3.81 2.85
CA PRO A 167 -16.02 4.57 2.42
C PRO A 167 -17.30 4.16 3.16
N THR A 168 -17.33 3.03 3.85
CA THR A 168 -18.54 2.49 4.49
C THR A 168 -18.23 1.76 5.79
N ALA A 169 -19.29 1.41 6.56
CA ALA A 169 -19.18 0.60 7.77
C ALA A 169 -18.74 -0.86 7.52
N GLU A 170 -18.71 -1.32 6.27
CA GLU A 170 -18.22 -2.65 5.90
C GLU A 170 -16.69 -2.76 5.97
N ILE A 171 -15.98 -1.62 6.02
CA ILE A 171 -14.53 -1.60 6.27
C ILE A 171 -14.30 -1.81 7.77
N LEU A 172 -13.64 -2.90 8.11
CA LEU A 172 -13.42 -3.33 9.48
C LEU A 172 -12.04 -2.93 10.01
N ILE A 173 -11.08 -2.74 9.09
CA ILE A 173 -9.69 -2.44 9.41
C ILE A 173 -9.06 -1.55 8.34
N GLU A 174 -8.19 -0.64 8.79
CA GLU A 174 -7.23 0.10 7.98
C GLU A 174 -5.85 -0.02 8.61
N VAL A 175 -4.81 -0.12 7.79
CA VAL A 175 -3.42 -0.24 8.28
C VAL A 175 -2.52 0.71 7.53
N GLU A 176 -1.79 1.54 8.28
CA GLU A 176 -0.64 2.31 7.80
C GLU A 176 0.66 1.55 8.11
N ALA A 177 1.65 1.72 7.25
CA ALA A 177 2.97 1.14 7.46
C ALA A 177 4.09 2.15 7.19
N THR A 178 5.19 1.99 7.93
CA THR A 178 6.46 2.65 7.62
C THR A 178 7.55 1.59 7.47
N ALA A 179 8.31 1.68 6.38
CA ALA A 179 9.40 0.76 6.09
C ALA A 179 10.75 1.52 6.05
N TYR A 180 11.83 0.81 6.41
CA TYR A 180 13.21 1.28 6.24
C TYR A 180 13.83 0.55 5.05
N ILE A 181 14.04 1.26 3.95
CA ILE A 181 14.53 0.71 2.69
C ILE A 181 15.72 1.57 2.23
N PRO A 182 16.97 1.18 2.49
CA PRO A 182 18.15 1.92 2.10
C PRO A 182 18.21 2.18 0.59
N LEU A 183 18.62 3.40 0.19
CA LEU A 183 18.79 3.80 -1.21
C LEU A 183 19.93 3.02 -1.90
N SER A 184 20.92 2.57 -1.14
CA SER A 184 22.08 1.79 -1.60
C SER A 184 21.97 0.35 -1.10
N ARG A 185 21.17 -0.44 -1.76
CA ARG A 185 21.18 -1.91 -1.65
C ARG A 185 21.84 -2.54 -2.84
#